data_b1714912bd84b38d5a9a87c590952bf4
#
_entry.id   b1714912bd84b38d5a9a87c590952bf4
#
_cell.length_a   1.000
_cell.length_b   1.000
_cell.length_c   1.000
_cell.angle_alpha   90.00
_cell.angle_beta   90.00
_cell.angle_gamma   90.00
#
_symmetry.space_group_name_H-M   'P 1'
#
loop_
_entity.id
_entity.type
_entity.pdbx_description
1 polymer ?
#
loop_
_entity_poly.entity_id
_entity_poly.type
_entity_poly.pdbx_seq_one_letter_code
_entity_poly.pdbx_strand_id
1 'polypeptide(L)'
;MGKRNYLIQGVSGAGKSSICQELRRRGYVAIHGDRELAYQGDPTTGEKTEGFGHEHHIWDVEKVRRLAANQDDEATFFCGGSRNFKQFLDLFDEIFILDVDAETLNERLDSRPDDDWGKRKSERELILRLHATKEDVPSSGIVLDATQPLVSVVDEILSHVRASA
;
A
#
# COMPACT_ATOMS: atom_id res chain seq x y z
N MET A 1 10.10 14.22 -20.44
CA MET A 1 10.29 13.31 -19.29
C MET A 1 8.94 12.93 -18.72
N GLY A 2 8.81 11.66 -18.38
CA GLY A 2 7.59 11.17 -17.77
C GLY A 2 7.41 11.67 -16.36
N LYS A 3 6.18 11.75 -15.91
CA LYS A 3 5.86 12.01 -14.52
C LYS A 3 6.24 10.80 -13.67
N ARG A 4 6.40 11.00 -12.38
CA ARG A 4 6.88 9.96 -11.47
C ARG A 4 5.73 9.29 -10.74
N ASN A 5 5.86 7.98 -10.56
CA ASN A 5 4.88 7.15 -9.86
C ASN A 5 5.55 6.42 -8.70
N TYR A 6 4.89 6.41 -7.56
CA TYR A 6 5.41 5.83 -6.33
C TYR A 6 4.40 4.86 -5.73
N LEU A 7 4.90 3.73 -5.24
CA LEU A 7 4.09 2.72 -4.56
C LEU A 7 4.38 2.76 -3.06
N ILE A 8 3.34 2.79 -2.26
CA ILE A 8 3.44 2.74 -0.80
C ILE A 8 2.79 1.44 -0.32
N GLN A 9 3.62 0.55 0.18
CA GLN A 9 3.25 -0.80 0.59
C GLN A 9 3.52 -1.03 2.08
N GLY A 10 2.97 -2.08 2.60
CA GLY A 10 3.14 -2.52 3.99
C GLY A 10 2.02 -3.49 4.35
N VAL A 11 2.18 -4.22 5.45
CA VAL A 11 1.11 -5.10 5.94
C VAL A 11 -0.08 -4.27 6.42
N SER A 12 -1.24 -4.91 6.53
CA SER A 12 -2.42 -4.26 7.10
C SER A 12 -2.10 -3.71 8.50
N GLY A 13 -2.46 -2.46 8.75
CA GLY A 13 -2.13 -1.79 10.01
C GLY A 13 -0.84 -0.98 9.99
N ALA A 14 -0.05 -1.04 8.92
CA ALA A 14 1.18 -0.26 8.80
C ALA A 14 0.94 1.24 8.56
N GLY A 15 -0.28 1.65 8.17
CA GLY A 15 -0.63 3.06 8.05
C GLY A 15 -0.81 3.56 6.62
N LYS A 16 -0.97 2.69 5.65
CA LYS A 16 -1.08 3.06 4.23
C LYS A 16 -2.22 4.04 3.95
N SER A 17 -3.40 3.80 4.51
CA SER A 17 -4.57 4.68 4.30
C SER A 17 -4.34 6.08 4.88
N SER A 18 -3.73 6.16 6.05
CA SER A 18 -3.42 7.44 6.69
C SER A 18 -2.38 8.23 5.88
N ILE A 19 -1.39 7.55 5.32
CA ILE A 19 -0.40 8.16 4.43
C ILE A 19 -1.10 8.72 3.19
N CYS A 20 -2.01 7.96 2.58
CA CYS A 20 -2.77 8.39 1.42
C CYS A 20 -3.56 9.68 1.71
N GLN A 21 -4.25 9.72 2.82
CA GLN A 21 -5.02 10.90 3.25
C GLN A 21 -4.12 12.12 3.47
N GLU A 22 -2.98 11.94 4.13
CA GLU A 22 -2.06 13.05 4.40
C GLU A 22 -1.42 13.59 3.11
N LEU A 23 -1.07 12.71 2.17
CA LEU A 23 -0.57 13.14 0.86
C LEU A 23 -1.61 13.98 0.11
N ARG A 24 -2.88 13.55 0.13
CA ARG A 24 -3.98 14.30 -0.48
C ARG A 24 -4.16 15.67 0.20
N ARG A 25 -4.10 15.70 1.51
CA ARG A 25 -4.20 16.94 2.28
C ARG A 25 -3.11 17.94 1.89
N ARG A 26 -1.92 17.46 1.54
CA ARG A 26 -0.79 18.28 1.10
C ARG A 26 -0.84 18.64 -0.38
N GLY A 27 -1.88 18.23 -1.12
CA GLY A 27 -2.09 18.58 -2.52
C GLY A 27 -1.52 17.59 -3.53
N TYR A 28 -1.05 16.43 -3.11
CA TYR A 28 -0.55 15.39 -4.00
C TYR A 28 -1.68 14.48 -4.48
N VAL A 29 -1.49 13.91 -5.67
CA VAL A 29 -2.39 12.86 -6.18
C VAL A 29 -2.00 11.55 -5.51
N ALA A 30 -2.91 11.00 -4.73
CA ALA A 30 -2.72 9.73 -4.04
C ALA A 30 -3.94 8.83 -4.28
N ILE A 31 -3.68 7.64 -4.81
CA ILE A 31 -4.69 6.65 -5.15
C ILE A 31 -4.83 5.70 -3.97
N HIS A 32 -6.05 5.56 -3.45
CA HIS A 32 -6.34 4.62 -2.38
C HIS A 32 -6.64 3.26 -3.03
N GLY A 33 -5.62 2.39 -3.04
CA GLY A 33 -5.69 1.13 -3.78
C GLY A 33 -6.88 0.26 -3.43
N ASP A 34 -7.18 0.12 -2.15
CA ASP A 34 -8.29 -0.74 -1.71
C ASP A 34 -9.66 -0.26 -2.18
N ARG A 35 -9.82 1.04 -2.37
CA ARG A 35 -11.10 1.62 -2.79
C ARG A 35 -11.20 1.83 -4.29
N GLU A 36 -10.09 2.12 -4.95
CA GLU A 36 -10.09 2.56 -6.34
C GLU A 36 -9.61 1.50 -7.33
N LEU A 37 -8.82 0.53 -6.86
CA LEU A 37 -8.15 -0.44 -7.75
C LEU A 37 -8.46 -1.89 -7.42
N ALA A 38 -8.82 -2.20 -6.18
CA ALA A 38 -8.90 -3.58 -5.71
C ALA A 38 -10.20 -4.27 -6.09
N TYR A 39 -10.10 -5.57 -6.33
CA TYR A 39 -11.22 -6.46 -6.47
C TYR A 39 -10.78 -7.87 -6.05
N GLN A 40 -11.75 -8.76 -5.89
CA GLN A 40 -11.45 -10.17 -5.61
C GLN A 40 -11.21 -10.90 -6.92
N GLY A 41 -10.03 -11.48 -7.07
CA GLY A 41 -9.66 -12.17 -8.29
C GLY A 41 -8.46 -13.09 -8.11
N ASP A 42 -8.17 -13.86 -9.14
CA ASP A 42 -7.01 -14.75 -9.17
C ASP A 42 -5.74 -13.94 -9.40
N PRO A 43 -4.75 -14.00 -8.49
CA PRO A 43 -3.53 -13.21 -8.62
C PRO A 43 -2.70 -13.51 -9.89
N THR A 44 -2.90 -14.68 -10.49
CA THR A 44 -2.18 -15.10 -11.70
C THR A 44 -2.91 -14.68 -12.97
N THR A 45 -4.21 -14.92 -13.04
CA THR A 45 -5.01 -14.69 -14.25
C THR A 45 -5.77 -13.36 -14.26
N GLY A 46 -6.05 -12.80 -13.08
CA GLY A 46 -6.87 -11.60 -12.94
C GLY A 46 -8.37 -11.86 -13.02
N GLU A 47 -8.79 -13.10 -13.23
CA GLU A 47 -10.21 -13.44 -13.29
C GLU A 47 -10.90 -13.21 -11.94
N LYS A 48 -12.10 -12.63 -11.99
CA LYS A 48 -12.88 -12.36 -10.78
C LYS A 48 -13.24 -13.64 -10.06
N THR A 49 -13.10 -13.61 -8.73
CA THR A 49 -13.51 -14.71 -7.83
C THR A 49 -14.56 -14.20 -6.85
N GLU A 50 -15.25 -15.14 -6.21
CA GLU A 50 -16.21 -14.81 -5.18
C GLU A 50 -15.54 -14.73 -3.80
N GLY A 51 -16.20 -14.04 -2.86
CA GLY A 51 -15.76 -13.93 -1.48
C GLY A 51 -14.87 -12.74 -1.20
N PHE A 52 -14.23 -12.76 -0.03
CA PHE A 52 -13.41 -11.66 0.49
C PHE A 52 -12.11 -12.20 1.09
N GLY A 53 -11.47 -13.16 0.43
CA GLY A 53 -10.22 -13.74 0.89
C GLY A 53 -9.03 -12.80 0.65
N HIS A 54 -8.12 -12.74 1.61
CA HIS A 54 -6.90 -11.94 1.48
C HIS A 54 -6.06 -12.36 0.25
N GLU A 55 -5.99 -13.66 0.00
CA GLU A 55 -5.23 -14.25 -1.11
C GLU A 55 -5.76 -13.86 -2.50
N HIS A 56 -6.99 -13.36 -2.56
CA HIS A 56 -7.63 -12.90 -3.79
C HIS A 56 -7.81 -11.39 -3.85
N HIS A 57 -7.21 -10.65 -2.93
CA HIS A 57 -7.22 -9.18 -2.94
C HIS A 57 -6.18 -8.70 -3.93
N ILE A 58 -6.61 -8.34 -5.12
CA ILE A 58 -5.74 -7.90 -6.23
C ILE A 58 -6.19 -6.56 -6.77
N TRP A 59 -5.30 -5.92 -7.51
CA TRP A 59 -5.57 -4.64 -8.19
C TRP A 59 -5.81 -4.86 -9.68
N ASP A 60 -6.65 -4.02 -10.26
CA ASP A 60 -6.87 -3.96 -11.70
C ASP A 60 -5.62 -3.43 -12.40
N VAL A 61 -4.85 -4.32 -13.03
CA VAL A 61 -3.55 -4.02 -13.65
C VAL A 61 -3.70 -2.97 -14.76
N GLU A 62 -4.75 -3.06 -15.58
CA GLU A 62 -4.99 -2.09 -16.67
C GLU A 62 -5.26 -0.70 -16.11
N LYS A 63 -6.00 -0.63 -15.01
CA LYS A 63 -6.27 0.65 -14.35
C LYS A 63 -5.01 1.25 -13.73
N VAL A 64 -4.16 0.42 -13.12
CA VAL A 64 -2.86 0.86 -12.59
C VAL A 64 -2.01 1.44 -13.73
N ARG A 65 -1.91 0.72 -14.85
CA ARG A 65 -1.12 1.16 -16.01
C ARG A 65 -1.62 2.49 -16.57
N ARG A 66 -2.93 2.63 -16.69
CA ARG A 66 -3.54 3.85 -17.20
C ARG A 66 -3.26 5.05 -16.30
N LEU A 67 -3.39 4.87 -14.99
CA LEU A 67 -3.10 5.92 -14.02
C LEU A 67 -1.60 6.27 -13.98
N ALA A 68 -0.73 5.25 -14.08
CA ALA A 68 0.71 5.46 -14.11
C ALA A 68 1.18 6.17 -15.39
N ALA A 69 0.46 6.00 -16.49
CA ALA A 69 0.76 6.67 -17.75
C ALA A 69 0.32 8.15 -17.80
N ASN A 70 -0.46 8.60 -16.82
CA ASN A 70 -0.93 9.97 -16.73
C ASN A 70 0.23 10.94 -16.51
N GLN A 71 0.37 11.93 -17.38
CA GLN A 71 1.45 12.92 -17.37
C GLN A 71 1.00 14.28 -16.82
N ASP A 72 -0.23 14.39 -16.31
CA ASP A 72 -0.78 15.66 -15.85
C ASP A 72 -0.21 16.11 -14.49
N ASP A 73 0.22 15.17 -13.67
CA ASP A 73 0.71 15.42 -12.32
C ASP A 73 2.20 15.10 -12.18
N GLU A 74 2.91 15.88 -11.36
CA GLU A 74 4.36 15.68 -11.12
C GLU A 74 4.65 14.34 -10.45
N ALA A 75 3.80 13.94 -9.51
CA ALA A 75 3.95 12.71 -8.76
C ALA A 75 2.58 12.11 -8.46
N THR A 76 2.46 10.82 -8.64
CA THR A 76 1.26 10.06 -8.27
C THR A 76 1.67 8.97 -7.29
N PHE A 77 0.98 8.88 -6.18
CA PHE A 77 1.23 7.88 -5.13
C PHE A 77 0.12 6.83 -5.18
N PHE A 78 0.52 5.57 -5.18
CA PHE A 78 -0.39 4.43 -5.12
C PHE A 78 -0.22 3.78 -3.75
N CYS A 79 -1.25 3.81 -2.93
CA CYS A 79 -1.18 3.37 -1.54
C CYS A 79 -2.04 2.13 -1.33
N GLY A 80 -1.44 1.06 -0.89
CA GLY A 80 -2.15 -0.17 -0.59
C GLY A 80 -1.34 -1.41 -0.91
N GLY A 81 -1.91 -2.57 -0.63
CA GLY A 81 -1.31 -3.86 -0.92
C GLY A 81 -2.18 -4.67 -1.87
N SER A 82 -1.55 -5.53 -2.65
CA SER A 82 -2.26 -6.46 -3.52
C SER A 82 -1.45 -7.75 -3.69
N ARG A 83 -2.16 -8.85 -3.95
CA ARG A 83 -1.49 -10.15 -4.14
C ARG A 83 -0.83 -10.27 -5.51
N ASN A 84 -1.20 -9.41 -6.45
CA ASN A 84 -0.62 -9.40 -7.80
C ASN A 84 0.37 -8.24 -8.03
N PHE A 85 0.98 -7.70 -6.98
CA PHE A 85 1.85 -6.54 -7.08
C PHE A 85 3.02 -6.75 -8.05
N LYS A 86 3.51 -7.98 -8.19
CA LYS A 86 4.63 -8.31 -9.09
C LYS A 86 4.33 -8.01 -10.56
N GLN A 87 3.05 -7.96 -10.95
CA GLN A 87 2.65 -7.71 -12.33
C GLN A 87 2.81 -6.25 -12.74
N PHE A 88 2.96 -5.32 -11.80
CA PHE A 88 3.04 -3.90 -12.09
C PHE A 88 4.13 -3.13 -11.33
N LEU A 89 5.06 -3.83 -10.65
CA LEU A 89 6.14 -3.16 -9.91
C LEU A 89 7.03 -2.28 -10.80
N ASP A 90 7.20 -2.66 -12.04
CA ASP A 90 8.04 -1.94 -13.00
C ASP A 90 7.47 -0.57 -13.42
N LEU A 91 6.22 -0.29 -13.07
CA LEU A 91 5.59 1.00 -13.36
C LEU A 91 5.99 2.10 -12.39
N PHE A 92 6.61 1.74 -11.26
CA PHE A 92 6.93 2.68 -10.20
C PHE A 92 8.40 3.09 -10.22
N ASP A 93 8.64 4.38 -10.06
CA ASP A 93 9.99 4.95 -9.98
C ASP A 93 10.65 4.63 -8.65
N GLU A 94 9.86 4.52 -7.58
CA GLU A 94 10.33 4.13 -6.26
C GLU A 94 9.21 3.41 -5.49
N ILE A 95 9.60 2.51 -4.61
CA ILE A 95 8.68 1.75 -3.76
C ILE A 95 9.05 2.05 -2.31
N PHE A 96 8.06 2.48 -1.53
CA PHE A 96 8.21 2.72 -0.11
C PHE A 96 7.52 1.62 0.67
N ILE A 97 8.23 1.01 1.60
CA ILE A 97 7.72 -0.09 2.41
C ILE A 97 7.60 0.40 3.86
N LEU A 98 6.38 0.49 4.34
CA LEU A 98 6.09 0.90 5.70
C LEU A 98 6.31 -0.30 6.64
N ASP A 99 7.18 -0.13 7.61
CA ASP A 99 7.46 -1.15 8.61
C ASP A 99 7.15 -0.64 10.00
N VAL A 100 6.56 -1.50 10.83
CA VAL A 100 6.25 -1.22 12.23
C VAL A 100 6.65 -2.42 13.06
N ASP A 101 6.97 -2.21 14.33
CA ASP A 101 7.17 -3.32 15.26
C ASP A 101 5.85 -4.01 15.58
N ALA A 102 5.94 -5.22 16.15
CA ALA A 102 4.77 -6.04 16.47
C ALA A 102 3.88 -5.36 17.53
N GLU A 103 4.46 -4.65 18.48
CA GLU A 103 3.72 -3.93 19.53
C GLU A 103 2.85 -2.83 18.91
N THR A 104 3.42 -1.98 18.08
CA THR A 104 2.70 -0.91 17.39
C THR A 104 1.61 -1.49 16.49
N LEU A 105 1.90 -2.57 15.77
CA LEU A 105 0.93 -3.24 14.91
C LEU A 105 -0.27 -3.74 15.73
N ASN A 106 -0.01 -4.40 16.84
CA ASN A 106 -1.06 -4.89 17.74
C ASN A 106 -1.93 -3.75 18.27
N GLU A 107 -1.33 -2.66 18.70
CA GLU A 107 -2.06 -1.47 19.17
C GLU A 107 -2.98 -0.90 18.10
N ARG A 108 -2.49 -0.80 16.86
CA ARG A 108 -3.29 -0.31 15.73
C ARG A 108 -4.44 -1.23 15.39
N LEU A 109 -4.23 -2.53 15.45
CA LEU A 109 -5.30 -3.52 15.20
C LEU A 109 -6.34 -3.50 16.32
N ASP A 110 -5.92 -3.30 17.57
CA ASP A 110 -6.82 -3.18 18.71
C ASP A 110 -7.75 -1.97 18.61
N SER A 111 -7.28 -0.88 18.00
CA SER A 111 -8.04 0.35 17.87
C SER A 111 -9.03 0.34 16.69
N ARG A 112 -9.03 -0.70 15.84
CA ARG A 112 -9.98 -0.81 14.74
C ARG A 112 -11.39 -1.11 15.23
N PRO A 113 -12.44 -0.63 14.53
CA PRO A 113 -13.82 -1.07 14.79
C PRO A 113 -13.95 -2.60 14.64
N ASP A 114 -14.89 -3.18 15.38
CA ASP A 114 -15.07 -4.64 15.42
C ASP A 114 -15.44 -5.26 14.07
N ASP A 115 -16.03 -4.48 13.17
CA ASP A 115 -16.40 -4.91 11.82
C ASP A 115 -15.30 -4.69 10.77
N ASP A 116 -14.19 -4.04 11.13
CA ASP A 116 -13.08 -3.84 10.21
C ASP A 116 -12.30 -5.14 9.99
N TRP A 117 -11.78 -5.28 8.77
CA TRP A 117 -10.92 -6.41 8.44
C TRP A 117 -9.65 -6.38 9.28
N GLY A 118 -9.27 -7.53 9.80
CA GLY A 118 -8.13 -7.67 10.70
C GLY A 118 -8.52 -7.75 12.17
N LYS A 119 -9.79 -7.49 12.51
CA LYS A 119 -10.28 -7.54 13.89
C LYS A 119 -10.62 -8.95 14.33
N ARG A 120 -11.06 -9.81 13.40
CA ARG A 120 -11.32 -11.22 13.67
C ARG A 120 -10.01 -11.95 13.97
N LYS A 121 -10.08 -12.95 14.85
CA LYS A 121 -8.90 -13.71 15.28
C LYS A 121 -8.10 -14.28 14.11
N SER A 122 -8.76 -14.91 13.15
CA SER A 122 -8.11 -15.51 11.97
C SER A 122 -7.44 -14.47 11.08
N GLU A 123 -8.09 -13.31 10.92
CA GLU A 123 -7.55 -12.20 10.13
C GLU A 123 -6.34 -11.58 10.82
N ARG A 124 -6.42 -11.40 12.14
CA ARG A 124 -5.32 -10.86 12.94
C ARG A 124 -4.10 -11.80 12.93
N GLU A 125 -4.33 -13.10 13.05
CA GLU A 125 -3.26 -14.10 12.97
C GLU A 125 -2.56 -14.06 11.61
N LEU A 126 -3.31 -13.90 10.53
CA LEU A 126 -2.76 -13.75 9.19
C LEU A 126 -1.90 -12.49 9.10
N ILE A 127 -2.39 -11.35 9.57
CA ILE A 127 -1.64 -10.09 9.54
C ILE A 127 -0.31 -10.22 10.30
N LEU A 128 -0.34 -10.81 11.49
CA LEU A 128 0.86 -10.99 12.29
C LEU A 128 1.86 -11.93 11.63
N ARG A 129 1.38 -12.98 10.96
CA ARG A 129 2.23 -13.88 10.18
C ARG A 129 2.88 -13.15 9.02
N LEU A 130 2.11 -12.38 8.26
CA LEU A 130 2.63 -11.61 7.13
C LEU A 130 3.61 -10.54 7.58
N HIS A 131 3.38 -9.95 8.74
CA HIS A 131 4.32 -9.01 9.34
C HIS A 131 5.66 -9.69 9.66
N ALA A 132 5.63 -10.91 10.19
CA ALA A 132 6.83 -11.65 10.54
C ALA A 132 7.60 -12.14 9.31
N THR A 133 6.90 -12.62 8.28
CA THR A 133 7.52 -13.22 7.09
C THR A 133 7.87 -12.21 6.00
N LYS A 134 7.17 -11.08 5.95
CA LYS A 134 7.30 -10.06 4.89
C LYS A 134 6.98 -10.58 3.49
N GLU A 135 6.31 -11.73 3.38
CA GLU A 135 6.00 -12.35 2.09
C GLU A 135 5.00 -11.57 1.23
N ASP A 136 4.26 -10.66 1.86
CA ASP A 136 3.20 -9.87 1.23
C ASP A 136 3.66 -8.53 0.67
N VAL A 137 4.91 -8.18 0.88
CA VAL A 137 5.45 -6.90 0.45
C VAL A 137 6.63 -7.11 -0.50
N PRO A 138 6.92 -6.14 -1.39
CA PRO A 138 8.08 -6.24 -2.26
C PRO A 138 9.38 -6.46 -1.47
N SER A 139 10.30 -7.24 -2.02
CA SER A 139 11.58 -7.52 -1.39
C SER A 139 12.59 -6.38 -1.56
N SER A 140 12.33 -5.45 -2.47
CA SER A 140 13.20 -4.29 -2.71
C SER A 140 12.39 -3.01 -2.62
N GLY A 141 13.01 -1.97 -2.11
CA GLY A 141 12.37 -0.66 -1.91
C GLY A 141 13.00 0.07 -0.74
N ILE A 142 12.50 1.24 -0.46
CA ILE A 142 12.93 2.05 0.69
C ILE A 142 12.06 1.70 1.89
N VAL A 143 12.66 1.10 2.91
CA VAL A 143 11.95 0.73 4.14
C VAL A 143 11.89 1.95 5.06
N LEU A 144 10.70 2.30 5.50
CA LEU A 144 10.45 3.44 6.39
C LEU A 144 9.90 2.95 7.72
N ASP A 145 10.37 3.57 8.80
CA ASP A 145 9.85 3.32 10.14
C ASP A 145 8.50 4.02 10.30
N ALA A 146 7.43 3.27 10.15
CA ALA A 146 6.06 3.78 10.25
C ALA A 146 5.52 3.79 11.69
N THR A 147 6.37 3.53 12.70
CA THR A 147 6.03 3.75 14.11
C THR A 147 6.08 5.23 14.47
N GLN A 148 6.79 6.04 13.67
CA GLN A 148 6.89 7.48 13.84
C GLN A 148 5.53 8.16 13.58
N PRO A 149 5.37 9.43 14.04
CA PRO A 149 4.17 10.20 13.71
C PRO A 149 3.93 10.28 12.20
N LEU A 150 2.67 10.28 11.80
CA LEU A 150 2.25 10.32 10.39
C LEU A 150 2.96 11.42 9.61
N VAL A 151 3.03 12.63 10.15
CA VAL A 151 3.67 13.77 9.50
C VAL A 151 5.14 13.49 9.21
N SER A 152 5.86 12.86 10.14
CA SER A 152 7.27 12.51 9.97
C SER A 152 7.48 11.48 8.87
N VAL A 153 6.62 10.47 8.78
CA VAL A 153 6.70 9.44 7.74
C VAL A 153 6.48 10.06 6.37
N VAL A 154 5.47 10.90 6.23
CA VAL A 154 5.18 11.58 4.96
C VAL A 154 6.30 12.56 4.59
N ASP A 155 6.86 13.27 5.55
CA ASP A 155 8.03 14.15 5.31
C ASP A 155 9.21 13.35 4.75
N GLU A 156 9.46 12.17 5.28
CA GLU A 156 10.53 11.29 4.81
C GLU A 156 10.27 10.80 3.39
N ILE A 157 9.04 10.38 3.08
CA ILE A 157 8.64 10.00 1.71
C ILE A 157 8.91 11.14 0.74
N LEU A 158 8.44 12.34 1.06
CA LEU A 158 8.59 13.51 0.19
C LEU A 158 10.05 13.94 0.06
N SER A 159 10.86 13.71 1.08
CA SER A 159 12.31 13.95 1.02
C SER A 159 12.97 13.06 -0.04
N HIS A 160 12.62 11.78 -0.10
CA HIS A 160 13.12 10.86 -1.13
C HIS A 160 12.62 11.26 -2.52
N VAL A 161 11.38 11.67 -2.65
CA VAL A 161 10.80 12.12 -3.93
C VAL A 161 11.54 13.34 -4.46
N ARG A 162 11.87 14.32 -3.62
CA ARG A 162 12.62 15.52 -4.01
C ARG A 162 14.05 15.20 -4.39
N ALA A 163 14.69 14.28 -3.67
CA ALA A 163 16.06 13.87 -3.93
C ALA A 163 16.24 13.17 -5.27
N SER A 164 15.20 12.47 -5.74
CA SER A 164 15.21 11.73 -7.02
C SER A 164 14.65 12.53 -8.19
N ALA A 165 14.21 13.74 -7.94
CA ALA A 165 13.64 14.61 -8.99
C ALA A 165 14.75 15.24 -9.89
#